data_f497844318fe46c49a2510922046b9cd
#
_entry.id   f497844318fe46c49a2510922046b9cd
#
_cell.length_a   1.000
_cell.length_b   1.000
_cell.length_c   1.000
_cell.angle_alpha   90.00
_cell.angle_beta   90.00
_cell.angle_gamma   90.00
#
_symmetry.space_group_name_H-M   'P 1'
#
loop_
_entity.id
_entity.type
_entity.pdbx_description
1 polymer ?
#
loop_
_entity_poly.entity_id
_entity_poly.type
_entity_poly.pdbx_seq_one_letter_code
_entity_poly.pdbx_strand_id
1 'polypeptide(L)'
;MFFNVQVYKTFIEEYDGVDNGIARYDGEPKYSISSTVSARVQNLNIKWYDTDRSDAAEMTKFTAAMEMIETEFKDKLSFLTKGWLPARAIVKSAIHKRYEYDDHGRIIEFSQSIPWKSHLFELEEEYEIMDQILYVIYSSNPNQWILQVCPKTTTKFFNLLLDRTESWYSIFNAKRFTRNVAWRTR
;
A
#
# COMPACT_ATOMS: atom_id res chain seq x y z
N MET A 1 -9.70 16.03 -7.22
CA MET A 1 -10.51 14.81 -7.43
C MET A 1 -9.78 13.58 -6.90
N PHE A 2 -8.54 13.36 -7.24
CA PHE A 2 -7.70 12.20 -6.90
C PHE A 2 -7.54 11.91 -5.40
N PHE A 3 -7.25 12.94 -4.60
CA PHE A 3 -7.07 12.82 -3.14
C PHE A 3 -8.33 12.31 -2.43
N ASN A 4 -9.51 12.82 -2.77
CA ASN A 4 -10.77 12.42 -2.15
C ASN A 4 -11.10 10.95 -2.45
N VAL A 5 -10.81 10.47 -3.67
CA VAL A 5 -10.97 9.06 -4.04
C VAL A 5 -10.04 8.18 -3.20
N GLN A 6 -8.82 8.63 -2.94
CA GLN A 6 -7.87 7.87 -2.15
C GLN A 6 -8.27 7.81 -0.66
N VAL A 7 -8.77 8.90 -0.09
CA VAL A 7 -9.33 8.91 1.27
C VAL A 7 -10.48 7.91 1.37
N TYR A 8 -11.43 7.95 0.42
CA TYR A 8 -12.54 7.01 0.37
C TYR A 8 -12.05 5.56 0.34
N LYS A 9 -11.28 5.18 -0.68
CA LYS A 9 -10.78 3.81 -0.88
C LYS A 9 -9.96 3.24 0.29
N THR A 10 -9.25 4.08 1.01
CA THR A 10 -8.32 3.60 2.06
C THR A 10 -8.87 3.70 3.47
N PHE A 11 -10.02 4.37 3.66
CA PHE A 11 -10.62 4.54 4.97
C PHE A 11 -12.13 4.33 4.99
N ILE A 12 -12.90 4.98 4.10
CA ILE A 12 -14.38 5.01 4.17
C ILE A 12 -15.01 3.75 3.56
N GLU A 13 -14.45 3.20 2.48
CA GLU A 13 -15.02 2.09 1.71
C GLU A 13 -15.31 0.84 2.57
N GLU A 14 -14.45 0.54 3.57
CA GLU A 14 -14.69 -0.57 4.49
C GLU A 14 -15.92 -0.35 5.36
N TYR A 15 -16.15 0.88 5.82
CA TYR A 15 -17.31 1.23 6.64
C TYR A 15 -18.59 1.14 5.82
N ASP A 16 -18.60 1.74 4.64
CA ASP A 16 -19.74 1.68 3.72
C ASP A 16 -20.09 0.24 3.37
N GLY A 17 -19.08 -0.60 3.11
CA GLY A 17 -19.27 -2.01 2.80
C GLY A 17 -19.92 -2.78 3.96
N VAL A 18 -19.45 -2.58 5.17
CA VAL A 18 -20.00 -3.24 6.38
C VAL A 18 -21.40 -2.75 6.68
N ASP A 19 -21.65 -1.44 6.64
CA ASP A 19 -22.96 -0.84 6.95
C ASP A 19 -24.04 -1.24 5.93
N ASN A 20 -23.66 -1.44 4.67
CA ASN A 20 -24.57 -1.89 3.61
C ASN A 20 -24.62 -3.42 3.47
N GLY A 21 -23.97 -4.19 4.34
CA GLY A 21 -23.96 -5.64 4.29
C GLY A 21 -23.31 -6.24 3.06
N ILE A 22 -22.38 -5.51 2.44
CA ILE A 22 -21.66 -5.96 1.24
C ILE A 22 -20.62 -7.00 1.65
N ALA A 23 -20.69 -8.19 1.06
CA ALA A 23 -19.70 -9.24 1.29
C ALA A 23 -18.33 -8.82 0.73
N ARG A 24 -17.29 -9.04 1.51
CA ARG A 24 -15.91 -8.67 1.13
C ARG A 24 -15.35 -9.52 -0.02
N TYR A 25 -15.90 -10.72 -0.23
CA TYR A 25 -15.51 -11.68 -1.27
C TYR A 25 -16.68 -12.62 -1.59
N ASP A 26 -16.64 -13.22 -2.75
CA ASP A 26 -17.60 -14.23 -3.15
C ASP A 26 -17.38 -15.53 -2.36
N GLY A 27 -18.45 -16.08 -1.77
CA GLY A 27 -18.47 -17.34 -1.03
C GLY A 27 -18.19 -17.22 0.48
N GLU A 28 -18.09 -18.36 1.13
CA GLU A 28 -17.88 -18.46 2.57
C GLU A 28 -16.45 -18.07 2.97
N PRO A 29 -16.26 -17.19 3.97
CA PRO A 29 -14.94 -16.82 4.45
C PRO A 29 -14.25 -18.00 5.14
N LYS A 30 -13.00 -18.28 4.79
CA LYS A 30 -12.21 -19.34 5.41
C LYS A 30 -11.80 -19.03 6.85
N TYR A 31 -11.83 -17.77 7.27
CA TYR A 31 -11.58 -17.30 8.62
C TYR A 31 -12.28 -15.96 8.87
N SER A 32 -12.56 -15.67 10.13
CA SER A 32 -13.15 -14.39 10.54
C SER A 32 -12.06 -13.32 10.76
N ILE A 33 -12.37 -12.06 10.38
CA ILE A 33 -11.51 -10.91 10.63
C ILE A 33 -12.08 -10.15 11.83
N SER A 34 -11.32 -10.10 12.93
CA SER A 34 -11.70 -9.42 14.16
C SER A 34 -11.14 -7.98 14.28
N SER A 35 -10.38 -7.52 13.28
CA SER A 35 -9.72 -6.21 13.29
C SER A 35 -10.50 -5.14 12.53
N THR A 36 -11.67 -5.44 12.00
CA THR A 36 -12.53 -4.44 11.38
C THR A 36 -12.92 -3.36 12.38
N VAL A 37 -13.23 -2.16 11.89
CA VAL A 37 -13.64 -1.06 12.78
C VAL A 37 -14.89 -1.42 13.55
N SER A 38 -15.89 -2.01 12.90
CA SER A 38 -17.12 -2.47 13.55
C SER A 38 -16.83 -3.44 14.71
N ALA A 39 -15.92 -4.40 14.51
CA ALA A 39 -15.53 -5.34 15.56
C ALA A 39 -14.82 -4.63 16.74
N ARG A 40 -13.98 -3.64 16.44
CA ARG A 40 -13.27 -2.86 17.47
C ARG A 40 -14.22 -1.96 18.26
N VAL A 41 -15.17 -1.30 17.60
CA VAL A 41 -16.24 -0.53 18.25
C VAL A 41 -17.10 -1.45 19.12
N GLN A 42 -17.50 -2.61 18.61
CA GLN A 42 -18.25 -3.61 19.38
C GLN A 42 -17.51 -4.06 20.66
N ASN A 43 -16.17 -4.13 20.60
CA ASN A 43 -15.35 -4.45 21.76
C ASN A 43 -15.34 -3.35 22.83
N LEU A 44 -15.60 -2.11 22.46
CA LEU A 44 -15.74 -0.98 23.39
C LEU A 44 -17.13 -0.90 24.03
N ASN A 45 -18.16 -1.46 23.43
CA ASN A 45 -19.51 -1.41 23.94
C ASN A 45 -19.63 -2.09 25.33
N ILE A 46 -20.62 -1.66 26.13
CA ILE A 46 -20.97 -2.27 27.42
C ILE A 46 -21.22 -3.77 27.21
N LYS A 47 -20.63 -4.59 28.09
CA LYS A 47 -20.79 -6.05 28.10
C LYS A 47 -21.95 -6.47 28.98
N TRP A 48 -22.51 -7.64 28.73
CA TRP A 48 -23.63 -8.18 29.50
C TRP A 48 -23.30 -8.38 31.00
N TYR A 49 -22.02 -8.54 31.33
CA TYR A 49 -21.50 -8.73 32.69
C TYR A 49 -21.03 -7.43 33.37
N ASP A 50 -21.08 -6.28 32.68
CA ASP A 50 -20.72 -5.00 33.30
C ASP A 50 -21.78 -4.61 34.35
N THR A 51 -21.33 -4.15 35.51
CA THR A 51 -22.18 -3.76 36.64
C THR A 51 -22.87 -2.42 36.42
N ASP A 52 -22.18 -1.47 35.75
CA ASP A 52 -22.76 -0.18 35.38
C ASP A 52 -23.17 -0.21 33.91
N ARG A 53 -24.49 -0.09 33.71
CA ARG A 53 -25.13 -0.05 32.39
C ARG A 53 -25.98 1.22 32.24
N SER A 54 -25.63 2.26 32.97
CA SER A 54 -26.30 3.55 32.88
C SER A 54 -26.02 4.23 31.54
N ASP A 55 -26.89 5.15 31.16
CA ASP A 55 -26.73 6.01 29.99
C ASP A 55 -25.38 6.77 30.03
N ALA A 56 -24.90 7.11 31.21
CA ALA A 56 -23.59 7.76 31.41
C ALA A 56 -22.42 6.82 31.06
N ALA A 57 -22.52 5.55 31.46
CA ALA A 57 -21.54 4.53 31.10
C ALA A 57 -21.55 4.26 29.63
N GLU A 58 -22.73 4.17 28.98
CA GLU A 58 -22.90 4.02 27.56
C GLU A 58 -22.29 5.21 26.77
N MET A 59 -22.57 6.43 27.21
CA MET A 59 -22.00 7.64 26.60
C MET A 59 -20.47 7.65 26.69
N THR A 60 -19.91 7.19 27.81
CA THR A 60 -18.46 7.07 27.98
C THR A 60 -17.84 6.11 26.94
N LYS A 61 -18.46 4.96 26.73
CA LYS A 61 -18.02 3.97 25.71
C LYS A 61 -18.15 4.49 24.29
N PHE A 62 -19.26 5.18 23.99
CA PHE A 62 -19.48 5.83 22.73
C PHE A 62 -18.41 6.89 22.44
N THR A 63 -18.11 7.74 23.41
CA THR A 63 -17.06 8.77 23.27
C THR A 63 -15.70 8.12 23.02
N ALA A 64 -15.34 7.05 23.72
CA ALA A 64 -14.11 6.32 23.47
C ALA A 64 -14.03 5.72 22.04
N ALA A 65 -15.16 5.23 21.52
CA ALA A 65 -15.23 4.74 20.15
C ALA A 65 -15.05 5.88 19.13
N MET A 66 -15.67 7.03 19.37
CA MET A 66 -15.48 8.21 18.52
C MET A 66 -14.03 8.67 18.49
N GLU A 67 -13.37 8.78 19.63
CA GLU A 67 -11.96 9.18 19.76
C GLU A 67 -11.02 8.22 19.03
N MET A 68 -11.30 6.92 19.12
CA MET A 68 -10.55 5.89 18.39
C MET A 68 -10.63 6.13 16.88
N ILE A 69 -11.82 6.29 16.34
CA ILE A 69 -12.06 6.51 14.90
C ILE A 69 -11.46 7.84 14.44
N GLU A 70 -11.64 8.89 15.23
CA GLU A 70 -11.08 10.22 14.91
C GLU A 70 -9.55 10.17 14.81
N THR A 71 -8.91 9.47 15.73
CA THR A 71 -7.45 9.30 15.73
C THR A 71 -6.98 8.57 14.47
N GLU A 72 -7.61 7.45 14.15
CA GLU A 72 -7.26 6.68 12.95
C GLU A 72 -7.49 7.46 11.65
N PHE A 73 -8.58 8.22 11.59
CA PHE A 73 -8.85 9.09 10.43
C PHE A 73 -7.78 10.18 10.29
N LYS A 74 -7.43 10.86 11.38
CA LYS A 74 -6.38 11.89 11.38
C LYS A 74 -5.01 11.32 10.96
N ASP A 75 -4.66 10.14 11.45
CA ASP A 75 -3.42 9.46 11.08
C ASP A 75 -3.41 9.09 9.59
N LYS A 76 -4.52 8.55 9.09
CA LYS A 76 -4.68 8.25 7.67
C LYS A 76 -4.56 9.50 6.81
N LEU A 77 -5.24 10.58 7.19
CA LEU A 77 -5.19 11.85 6.48
C LEU A 77 -3.78 12.45 6.48
N SER A 78 -3.09 12.38 7.64
CA SER A 78 -1.69 12.81 7.76
C SER A 78 -0.76 12.00 6.84
N PHE A 79 -0.92 10.67 6.80
CA PHE A 79 -0.16 9.82 5.89
C PHE A 79 -0.42 10.18 4.42
N LEU A 80 -1.68 10.34 4.04
CA LEU A 80 -2.04 10.67 2.67
C LEU A 80 -1.50 12.04 2.23
N THR A 81 -1.53 13.03 3.12
CA THR A 81 -1.07 14.39 2.79
C THR A 81 0.44 14.54 2.82
N LYS A 82 1.11 13.95 3.81
CA LYS A 82 2.56 14.12 4.04
C LYS A 82 3.43 13.05 3.39
N GLY A 83 2.89 11.85 3.20
CA GLY A 83 3.62 10.70 2.67
C GLY A 83 3.20 10.32 1.25
N TRP A 84 1.92 9.99 1.07
CA TRP A 84 1.43 9.44 -0.18
C TRP A 84 1.39 10.47 -1.32
N LEU A 85 0.76 11.61 -1.11
CA LEU A 85 0.58 12.62 -2.16
C LEU A 85 1.92 13.17 -2.70
N PRO A 86 2.91 13.52 -1.85
CA PRO A 86 4.23 13.95 -2.34
C PRO A 86 5.02 12.87 -3.08
N ALA A 87 4.78 11.60 -2.78
CA ALA A 87 5.47 10.48 -3.43
C ALA A 87 5.20 10.42 -4.94
N ARG A 88 4.04 10.91 -5.42
CA ARG A 88 3.72 10.96 -6.86
C ARG A 88 4.77 11.72 -7.66
N ALA A 89 5.22 12.87 -7.18
CA ALA A 89 6.25 13.66 -7.85
C ALA A 89 7.59 12.93 -7.92
N ILE A 90 7.94 12.19 -6.87
CA ILE A 90 9.17 11.39 -6.82
C ILE A 90 9.09 10.24 -7.83
N VAL A 91 7.97 9.52 -7.88
CA VAL A 91 7.76 8.41 -8.85
C VAL A 91 7.79 8.95 -10.27
N LYS A 92 7.10 10.05 -10.55
CA LYS A 92 7.13 10.73 -11.86
C LYS A 92 8.56 11.06 -12.28
N SER A 93 9.35 11.67 -11.41
CA SER A 93 10.75 11.98 -11.69
C SER A 93 11.59 10.73 -11.97
N ALA A 94 11.38 9.65 -11.21
CA ALA A 94 12.09 8.39 -11.43
C ALA A 94 11.73 7.72 -12.77
N ILE A 95 10.46 7.78 -13.18
CA ILE A 95 10.03 7.30 -14.51
C ILE A 95 10.75 8.05 -15.64
N HIS A 96 10.88 9.37 -15.55
CA HIS A 96 11.59 10.15 -16.56
C HIS A 96 13.09 9.83 -16.61
N LYS A 97 13.70 9.47 -15.49
CA LYS A 97 15.11 9.12 -15.37
C LYS A 97 15.43 7.64 -15.65
N ARG A 98 14.44 6.81 -15.93
CA ARG A 98 14.62 5.35 -16.05
C ARG A 98 15.69 4.92 -17.05
N TYR A 99 15.88 5.69 -18.11
CA TYR A 99 16.89 5.42 -19.14
C TYR A 99 18.34 5.74 -18.69
N GLU A 100 18.51 6.44 -17.57
CA GLU A 100 19.85 6.66 -16.96
C GLU A 100 20.39 5.38 -16.30
N TYR A 101 19.47 4.44 -15.94
CA TYR A 101 19.80 3.19 -15.23
C TYR A 101 19.80 1.97 -16.16
N ASP A 102 18.95 1.94 -17.14
CA ASP A 102 18.78 0.83 -18.08
C ASP A 102 18.36 1.36 -19.45
N ASP A 103 19.09 0.97 -20.51
CA ASP A 103 18.84 1.45 -21.88
C ASP A 103 17.42 1.14 -22.37
N HIS A 104 16.77 0.13 -21.81
CA HIS A 104 15.39 -0.22 -22.11
C HIS A 104 14.37 0.45 -21.16
N GLY A 105 14.83 1.22 -20.18
CA GLY A 105 13.98 1.95 -19.25
C GLY A 105 13.12 1.06 -18.32
N ARG A 106 13.58 -0.16 -18.01
CA ARG A 106 12.85 -1.15 -17.20
C ARG A 106 13.05 -0.99 -15.71
N ILE A 107 13.95 -0.11 -15.27
CA ILE A 107 14.37 0.07 -13.89
C ILE A 107 14.13 1.51 -13.46
N ILE A 108 13.53 1.68 -12.27
CA ILE A 108 13.46 2.97 -11.59
C ILE A 108 14.10 2.89 -10.21
N GLU A 109 14.68 4.02 -9.76
CA GLU A 109 15.36 4.11 -8.48
C GLU A 109 14.76 5.20 -7.60
N PHE A 110 14.65 4.90 -6.29
CA PHE A 110 14.32 5.89 -5.26
C PHE A 110 15.42 5.95 -4.21
N SER A 111 15.76 7.15 -3.78
CA SER A 111 16.76 7.36 -2.71
C SER A 111 16.30 6.87 -1.33
N GLN A 112 15.00 6.61 -1.17
CA GLN A 112 14.37 6.15 0.08
C GLN A 112 13.12 5.33 -0.21
N SER A 113 12.65 4.58 0.80
CA SER A 113 11.38 3.87 0.73
C SER A 113 10.20 4.85 0.72
N ILE A 114 9.36 4.78 -0.29
CA ILE A 114 8.16 5.60 -0.47
C ILE A 114 6.96 4.74 -0.88
N PRO A 115 5.71 5.19 -0.74
CA PRO A 115 4.52 4.48 -1.21
C PRO A 115 4.37 4.63 -2.74
N TRP A 116 5.20 3.94 -3.51
CA TRP A 116 5.32 4.11 -4.96
C TRP A 116 4.30 3.35 -5.81
N LYS A 117 3.75 2.22 -5.31
CA LYS A 117 3.01 1.25 -6.14
C LYS A 117 1.80 1.84 -6.86
N SER A 118 0.88 2.47 -6.12
CA SER A 118 -0.32 3.06 -6.72
C SER A 118 0.03 4.17 -7.71
N HIS A 119 1.01 5.00 -7.36
CA HIS A 119 1.46 6.07 -8.24
C HIS A 119 2.14 5.56 -9.51
N LEU A 120 2.90 4.46 -9.41
CA LEU A 120 3.54 3.86 -10.57
C LEU A 120 2.49 3.36 -11.56
N PHE A 121 1.52 2.56 -11.11
CA PHE A 121 0.48 2.01 -12.00
C PHE A 121 -0.35 3.11 -12.69
N GLU A 122 -0.71 4.15 -11.94
CA GLU A 122 -1.44 5.28 -12.51
C GLU A 122 -0.62 6.10 -13.52
N LEU A 123 0.68 6.28 -13.25
CA LEU A 123 1.57 6.99 -14.16
C LEU A 123 1.95 6.13 -15.38
N GLU A 124 2.04 4.81 -15.24
CA GLU A 124 2.21 3.91 -16.39
C GLU A 124 1.00 3.99 -17.33
N GLU A 125 -0.21 4.06 -16.78
CA GLU A 125 -1.44 4.25 -17.56
C GLU A 125 -1.49 5.65 -18.19
N GLU A 126 -1.17 6.71 -17.43
CA GLU A 126 -1.14 8.10 -17.91
C GLU A 126 -0.14 8.31 -19.06
N TYR A 127 0.99 7.59 -19.02
CA TYR A 127 2.05 7.70 -20.02
C TYR A 127 2.01 6.62 -21.12
N GLU A 128 1.01 5.75 -21.10
CA GLU A 128 0.86 4.64 -22.03
C GLU A 128 2.09 3.70 -22.06
N ILE A 129 2.73 3.50 -20.89
CA ILE A 129 3.92 2.65 -20.71
C ILE A 129 3.65 1.42 -19.84
N MET A 130 2.45 0.89 -19.91
CA MET A 130 2.02 -0.25 -19.10
C MET A 130 3.02 -1.41 -19.14
N ASP A 131 3.34 -1.94 -17.95
CA ASP A 131 4.22 -3.10 -17.77
C ASP A 131 5.66 -2.94 -18.32
N GLN A 132 6.10 -1.74 -18.70
CA GLN A 132 7.47 -1.52 -19.16
C GLN A 132 8.46 -1.47 -18.00
N ILE A 133 8.03 -0.97 -16.83
CA ILE A 133 8.87 -0.91 -15.64
C ILE A 133 8.78 -2.24 -14.90
N LEU A 134 9.90 -2.96 -14.86
CA LEU A 134 9.96 -4.32 -14.30
C LEU A 134 10.51 -4.34 -12.88
N TYR A 135 11.37 -3.39 -12.55
CA TYR A 135 12.11 -3.38 -11.29
C TYR A 135 12.12 -2.00 -10.65
N VAL A 136 11.95 -2.00 -9.35
CA VAL A 136 12.11 -0.82 -8.50
C VAL A 136 13.24 -1.07 -7.52
N ILE A 137 14.17 -0.12 -7.45
CA ILE A 137 15.29 -0.14 -6.51
C ILE A 137 15.10 1.01 -5.55
N TYR A 138 15.21 0.75 -4.25
CA TYR A 138 15.16 1.82 -3.25
C TYR A 138 16.00 1.51 -2.02
N SER A 139 16.50 2.58 -1.39
CA SER A 139 17.21 2.48 -0.12
C SER A 139 16.22 2.30 1.03
N SER A 140 16.40 1.26 1.83
CA SER A 140 15.66 1.05 3.09
C SER A 140 16.38 1.62 4.29
N ASN A 141 17.72 1.63 4.24
CA ASN A 141 18.65 2.19 5.22
C ASN A 141 19.89 2.70 4.47
N PRO A 142 20.73 3.55 5.07
CA PRO A 142 21.90 4.14 4.39
C PRO A 142 22.82 3.12 3.70
N ASN A 143 22.84 1.88 4.19
CA ASN A 143 23.71 0.80 3.69
C ASN A 143 22.94 -0.38 3.07
N GLN A 144 21.62 -0.28 2.92
CA GLN A 144 20.79 -1.39 2.43
C GLN A 144 19.89 -0.94 1.30
N TRP A 145 20.00 -1.62 0.17
CA TRP A 145 19.15 -1.43 -0.99
C TRP A 145 18.21 -2.62 -1.17
N ILE A 146 17.00 -2.34 -1.57
CA ILE A 146 16.00 -3.36 -1.89
C ILE A 146 15.72 -3.27 -3.38
N LEU A 147 15.77 -4.41 -4.05
CA LEU A 147 15.26 -4.58 -5.41
C LEU A 147 13.92 -5.30 -5.33
N GLN A 148 12.89 -4.69 -5.88
CA GLN A 148 11.54 -5.23 -5.90
C GLN A 148 11.06 -5.37 -7.35
N VAL A 149 10.49 -6.53 -7.67
CA VAL A 149 9.83 -6.77 -8.97
C VAL A 149 8.47 -6.09 -8.97
N CYS A 150 8.17 -5.36 -10.05
CA CYS A 150 6.83 -4.81 -10.26
C CYS A 150 5.87 -5.92 -10.67
N PRO A 151 4.74 -6.10 -9.97
CA PRO A 151 3.70 -7.00 -10.43
C PRO A 151 3.06 -6.43 -11.71
N LYS A 152 2.77 -7.28 -12.68
CA LYS A 152 1.97 -6.88 -13.84
C LYS A 152 0.50 -6.70 -13.44
N THR A 153 -0.15 -5.73 -14.03
CA THR A 153 -1.56 -5.39 -13.75
C THR A 153 -2.54 -6.51 -14.14
N THR A 154 -2.16 -7.39 -15.06
CA THR A 154 -3.09 -8.33 -15.72
C THR A 154 -2.80 -9.82 -15.54
N THR A 155 -1.75 -10.26 -14.83
CA THR A 155 -1.41 -11.70 -14.84
C THR A 155 -1.09 -12.29 -13.49
N LYS A 156 -1.65 -13.47 -13.23
CA LYS A 156 -1.43 -14.31 -12.07
C LYS A 156 0.04 -14.40 -11.67
N PHE A 157 0.32 -14.06 -10.44
CA PHE A 157 1.60 -13.85 -9.77
C PHE A 157 2.67 -14.94 -9.95
N PHE A 158 2.30 -16.15 -10.35
CA PHE A 158 3.18 -17.33 -10.27
C PHE A 158 4.07 -17.59 -11.48
N ASN A 159 3.63 -17.27 -12.70
CA ASN A 159 4.40 -17.59 -13.90
C ASN A 159 5.47 -16.55 -14.25
N LEU A 160 5.39 -15.36 -13.65
CA LEU A 160 6.29 -14.25 -13.97
C LEU A 160 7.64 -14.28 -13.24
N LEU A 161 7.73 -14.97 -12.10
CA LEU A 161 8.98 -15.10 -11.35
C LEU A 161 10.01 -15.95 -12.11
N LEU A 162 9.57 -16.95 -12.86
CA LEU A 162 10.46 -17.85 -13.60
C LEU A 162 11.01 -17.21 -14.88
N ASP A 163 10.20 -16.45 -15.60
CA ASP A 163 10.60 -15.82 -16.88
C ASP A 163 11.53 -14.60 -16.67
N ARG A 164 11.52 -14.02 -15.47
CA ARG A 164 12.34 -12.85 -15.11
C ARG A 164 13.69 -13.20 -14.49
N THR A 165 13.90 -14.41 -14.03
CA THR A 165 15.16 -14.81 -13.39
C THR A 165 16.33 -14.86 -14.36
N GLU A 166 16.12 -15.18 -15.63
CA GLU A 166 17.18 -15.19 -16.66
C GLU A 166 17.63 -13.78 -17.05
N SER A 167 16.74 -12.79 -16.99
CA SER A 167 17.07 -11.38 -17.27
C SER A 167 17.92 -10.72 -16.16
N TRP A 168 17.97 -11.30 -14.97
CA TRP A 168 18.67 -10.77 -13.81
C TRP A 168 20.19 -10.74 -13.99
N TYR A 169 20.76 -11.83 -14.50
CA TYR A 169 22.20 -11.97 -14.68
C TYR A 169 22.79 -10.95 -15.66
N SER A 170 22.04 -10.58 -16.69
CA SER A 170 22.48 -9.59 -17.69
C SER A 170 22.46 -8.16 -17.15
N ILE A 171 21.49 -7.81 -16.29
CA ILE A 171 21.34 -6.48 -15.68
C ILE A 171 22.37 -6.24 -14.58
N PHE A 172 22.68 -7.27 -13.78
CA PHE A 172 23.64 -7.17 -12.68
C PHE A 172 25.11 -7.09 -13.14
N ASN A 173 25.44 -7.72 -14.25
CA ASN A 173 26.78 -7.65 -14.83
C ASN A 173 27.04 -6.36 -15.59
N ALA A 174 26.02 -5.56 -15.92
CA ALA A 174 26.16 -4.25 -16.53
C ALA A 174 26.34 -3.13 -15.50
N LYS A 175 27.55 -3.03 -14.99
CA LYS A 175 28.19 -1.75 -14.62
C LYS A 175 27.60 -0.86 -13.51
N ARG A 176 27.19 -1.19 -12.35
CA ARG A 176 27.22 -0.17 -11.25
C ARG A 176 26.80 -0.58 -9.85
N PHE A 177 26.30 -1.75 -9.63
CA PHE A 177 25.83 -2.15 -8.30
C PHE A 177 26.88 -2.92 -7.50
N THR A 178 27.96 -2.24 -7.07
CA THR A 178 28.92 -2.77 -6.08
C THR A 178 28.50 -2.50 -4.63
N ARG A 179 27.25 -2.14 -4.37
CA ARG A 179 26.73 -1.91 -3.03
C ARG A 179 25.90 -3.11 -2.56
N ASN A 180 26.09 -3.49 -1.30
CA ASN A 180 25.41 -4.62 -0.65
C ASN A 180 23.89 -4.58 -0.87
N VAL A 181 23.37 -5.44 -1.74
CA VAL A 181 21.93 -5.58 -2.02
C VAL A 181 21.40 -6.76 -1.23
N ALA A 182 20.47 -6.52 -0.33
CA ALA A 182 19.75 -7.57 0.38
C ALA A 182 18.50 -7.97 -0.41
N TRP A 183 18.38 -9.24 -0.73
CA TRP A 183 17.27 -9.82 -1.48
C TRP A 183 16.05 -10.04 -0.59
N ARG A 184 14.91 -9.53 -0.98
CA ARG A 184 13.61 -9.84 -0.36
C ARG A 184 12.63 -10.28 -1.45
N THR A 185 12.44 -11.58 -1.56
CA THR A 185 11.30 -12.18 -2.29
C THR A 185 10.09 -12.20 -1.35
N ARG A 186 9.00 -11.57 -1.73
CA ARG A 186 7.68 -11.78 -1.14
C ARG A 186 6.68 -12.00 -2.25
#